data_d4f3cc885fc0d1261611b0161c2321ab
#
_entry.id   d4f3cc885fc0d1261611b0161c2321ab
#
_cell.length_a   1.000
_cell.length_b   1.000
_cell.length_c   1.000
_cell.angle_alpha   90.00
_cell.angle_beta   90.00
_cell.angle_gamma   90.00
#
_symmetry.space_group_name_H-M   'P 1'
#
loop_
_entity.id
_entity.type
_entity.pdbx_description
1 polymer ?
#
loop_
_entity_poly.entity_id
_entity_poly.type
_entity_poly.pdbx_seq_one_letter_code
_entity_poly.pdbx_strand_id
1 'polypeptide(L)'
;MRNILEIKNLVVSYGGIEAVKGIDLTVEEGKIVTLIGSNGAGKSTTLKAVAGLVRPKSGEILLDSANLVGKSTDQIVSSGVTLVPEGRRVFSNLTVAENLRIGAYLRKDSLADDLARVYDLFPRLKEREWQQAGTLSGGEQQMLAVGRALMAKPKLIMMDEPSLGLAPIVVRGIFEIIREINRQGITVLLIEQNANMALKVADWAYVMQTGSILMQGPGAELAANEEVKAAYLGTAK
;
A
#
# COMPACT_ATOMS: atom_id res chain seq x y z
N MET A 1 3.74 -5.13 -21.66
CA MET A 1 3.99 -4.52 -20.33
C MET A 1 4.30 -5.66 -19.37
N ARG A 2 5.14 -5.44 -18.35
CA ARG A 2 5.61 -6.49 -17.44
C ARG A 2 4.85 -6.42 -16.12
N ASN A 3 4.36 -7.55 -15.63
CA ASN A 3 3.82 -7.63 -14.28
C ASN A 3 4.96 -7.74 -13.28
N ILE A 4 5.00 -6.84 -12.28
CA ILE A 4 5.96 -6.93 -11.18
C ILE A 4 5.45 -7.87 -10.08
N LEU A 5 4.13 -7.88 -9.83
CA LEU A 5 3.48 -8.77 -8.87
C LEU A 5 2.39 -9.58 -9.58
N GLU A 6 2.40 -10.89 -9.37
CA GLU A 6 1.33 -11.78 -9.79
C GLU A 6 0.86 -12.63 -8.61
N ILE A 7 -0.42 -12.60 -8.32
CA ILE A 7 -1.08 -13.45 -7.34
C ILE A 7 -1.94 -14.43 -8.12
N LYS A 8 -1.78 -15.74 -7.85
CA LYS A 8 -2.48 -16.82 -8.57
C LYS A 8 -3.20 -17.72 -7.58
N ASN A 9 -4.52 -17.80 -7.72
CA ASN A 9 -5.41 -18.68 -6.94
C ASN A 9 -5.13 -18.61 -5.43
N LEU A 10 -4.94 -17.39 -4.90
CA LEU A 10 -4.56 -17.15 -3.52
C LEU A 10 -5.72 -17.46 -2.57
N VAL A 11 -5.49 -18.39 -1.64
CA VAL A 11 -6.42 -18.71 -0.55
C VAL A 11 -5.75 -18.41 0.78
N VAL A 12 -6.42 -17.61 1.62
CA VAL A 12 -5.97 -17.31 2.98
C VAL A 12 -7.11 -17.55 3.95
N SER A 13 -6.80 -18.31 5.03
CA SER A 13 -7.79 -18.66 6.06
C SER A 13 -7.28 -18.28 7.46
N TYR A 14 -8.20 -17.85 8.31
CA TYR A 14 -8.00 -17.66 9.73
C TYR A 14 -8.90 -18.65 10.48
N GLY A 15 -8.31 -19.68 11.09
CA GLY A 15 -9.08 -20.79 11.63
C GLY A 15 -9.96 -21.43 10.55
N GLY A 16 -11.27 -21.50 10.76
CA GLY A 16 -12.23 -22.07 9.81
C GLY A 16 -12.77 -21.10 8.75
N ILE A 17 -12.35 -19.81 8.77
CA ILE A 17 -12.91 -18.77 7.89
C ILE A 17 -11.93 -18.47 6.76
N GLU A 18 -12.36 -18.68 5.50
CA GLU A 18 -11.60 -18.24 4.33
C GLU A 18 -11.82 -16.75 4.08
N ALA A 19 -10.80 -15.95 4.42
CA ALA A 19 -10.79 -14.51 4.21
C ALA A 19 -10.47 -14.12 2.76
N VAL A 20 -9.71 -14.96 2.05
CA VAL A 20 -9.41 -14.83 0.61
C VAL A 20 -9.67 -16.18 -0.03
N LYS A 21 -10.42 -16.21 -1.13
CA LYS A 21 -11.05 -17.41 -1.69
C LYS A 21 -10.60 -17.69 -3.14
N GLY A 22 -9.30 -17.84 -3.37
CA GLY A 22 -8.79 -18.18 -4.69
C GLY A 22 -8.80 -16.98 -5.64
N ILE A 23 -8.19 -15.87 -5.24
CA ILE A 23 -8.13 -14.66 -6.10
C ILE A 23 -6.92 -14.69 -7.02
N ASP A 24 -7.10 -14.10 -8.20
CA ASP A 24 -6.05 -13.75 -9.14
C ASP A 24 -5.94 -12.22 -9.22
N LEU A 25 -4.72 -11.69 -9.12
CA LEU A 25 -4.45 -10.27 -9.18
C LEU A 25 -3.07 -10.03 -9.78
N THR A 26 -2.95 -9.04 -10.64
CA THR A 26 -1.68 -8.62 -11.23
C THR A 26 -1.42 -7.14 -10.99
N VAL A 27 -0.16 -6.78 -10.77
CA VAL A 27 0.29 -5.39 -10.68
C VAL A 27 1.34 -5.18 -11.75
N GLU A 28 1.04 -4.32 -12.70
CA GLU A 28 1.96 -3.95 -13.76
C GLU A 28 3.04 -2.98 -13.21
N GLU A 29 4.27 -3.15 -13.66
CA GLU A 29 5.40 -2.31 -13.25
C GLU A 29 5.16 -0.84 -13.63
N GLY A 30 5.45 0.08 -12.69
CA GLY A 30 5.27 1.52 -12.89
C GLY A 30 3.82 2.01 -12.85
N LYS A 31 2.86 1.17 -12.45
CA LYS A 31 1.44 1.51 -12.37
C LYS A 31 0.96 1.69 -10.93
N ILE A 32 -0.13 2.44 -10.79
CA ILE A 32 -0.94 2.46 -9.57
C ILE A 32 -2.09 1.48 -9.76
N VAL A 33 -2.07 0.40 -8.99
CA VAL A 33 -3.16 -0.58 -8.95
C VAL A 33 -3.88 -0.45 -7.61
N THR A 34 -5.21 -0.44 -7.64
CA THR A 34 -5.99 -0.38 -6.39
C THR A 34 -6.88 -1.60 -6.20
N LEU A 35 -7.04 -2.00 -4.94
CA LEU A 35 -7.98 -3.02 -4.50
C LEU A 35 -9.01 -2.35 -3.59
N ILE A 36 -10.24 -2.16 -4.09
CA ILE A 36 -11.34 -1.57 -3.35
C ILE A 36 -12.34 -2.63 -2.90
N GLY A 37 -13.13 -2.33 -1.89
CA GLY A 37 -14.15 -3.24 -1.36
C GLY A 37 -14.56 -2.84 0.06
N SER A 38 -15.64 -3.43 0.56
CA SER A 38 -16.14 -3.22 1.92
C SER A 38 -15.15 -3.72 2.99
N ASN A 39 -15.37 -3.30 4.23
CA ASN A 39 -14.63 -3.83 5.37
C ASN A 39 -14.87 -5.34 5.50
N GLY A 40 -13.81 -6.10 5.77
CA GLY A 40 -13.87 -7.56 5.81
C GLY A 40 -13.86 -8.25 4.46
N ALA A 41 -13.77 -7.53 3.32
CA ALA A 41 -13.71 -8.16 2.00
C ALA A 41 -12.45 -9.01 1.74
N GLY A 42 -11.40 -8.90 2.56
CA GLY A 42 -10.15 -9.64 2.40
C GLY A 42 -8.95 -8.79 1.92
N LYS A 43 -9.14 -7.49 1.69
CA LYS A 43 -8.13 -6.58 1.13
C LYS A 43 -6.81 -6.58 1.92
N SER A 44 -6.86 -6.20 3.21
CA SER A 44 -5.67 -6.17 4.07
C SER A 44 -5.06 -7.56 4.29
N THR A 45 -5.88 -8.63 4.23
CA THR A 45 -5.39 -10.02 4.28
C THR A 45 -4.54 -10.33 3.06
N THR A 46 -4.94 -9.87 1.87
CA THR A 46 -4.16 -10.01 0.64
C THR A 46 -2.79 -9.33 0.76
N LEU A 47 -2.73 -8.06 1.22
CA LEU A 47 -1.45 -7.38 1.44
C LEU A 47 -0.58 -8.08 2.50
N LYS A 48 -1.19 -8.55 3.60
CA LYS A 48 -0.47 -9.29 4.64
C LYS A 48 0.11 -10.60 4.11
N ALA A 49 -0.58 -11.28 3.18
CA ALA A 49 -0.04 -12.47 2.54
C ALA A 49 1.14 -12.14 1.63
N VAL A 50 1.07 -11.08 0.83
CA VAL A 50 2.20 -10.61 -0.01
C VAL A 50 3.39 -10.20 0.86
N ALA A 51 3.16 -9.52 1.98
CA ALA A 51 4.21 -9.10 2.91
C ALA A 51 4.77 -10.25 3.78
N GLY A 52 4.27 -11.48 3.65
CA GLY A 52 4.70 -12.64 4.46
C GLY A 52 4.26 -12.60 5.93
N LEU A 53 3.32 -11.71 6.27
CA LEU A 53 2.77 -11.58 7.63
C LEU A 53 1.70 -12.64 7.92
N VAL A 54 1.11 -13.21 6.88
CA VAL A 54 0.13 -14.31 6.94
C VAL A 54 0.51 -15.33 5.89
N ARG A 55 0.57 -16.60 6.29
CA ARG A 55 0.87 -17.70 5.37
C ARG A 55 -0.38 -18.09 4.59
N PRO A 56 -0.36 -18.08 3.24
CA PRO A 56 -1.45 -18.61 2.43
C PRO A 56 -1.72 -20.09 2.70
N LYS A 57 -2.98 -20.51 2.60
CA LYS A 57 -3.40 -21.91 2.59
C LYS A 57 -3.00 -22.59 1.28
N SER A 58 -3.16 -21.86 0.16
CA SER A 58 -2.77 -22.28 -1.19
C SER A 58 -2.61 -21.07 -2.10
N GLY A 59 -2.12 -21.30 -3.31
CA GLY A 59 -1.86 -20.30 -4.34
C GLY A 59 -0.41 -19.84 -4.37
N GLU A 60 -0.13 -18.96 -5.30
CA GLU A 60 1.22 -18.41 -5.54
C GLU A 60 1.22 -16.89 -5.44
N ILE A 61 2.31 -16.34 -4.98
CA ILE A 61 2.60 -14.90 -4.97
C ILE A 61 3.97 -14.72 -5.60
N LEU A 62 4.01 -14.18 -6.81
CA LEU A 62 5.24 -14.02 -7.59
C LEU A 62 5.62 -12.54 -7.68
N LEU A 63 6.83 -12.20 -7.28
CA LEU A 63 7.45 -10.89 -7.52
C LEU A 63 8.58 -11.09 -8.53
N ASP A 64 8.54 -10.40 -9.67
CA ASP A 64 9.51 -10.59 -10.75
C ASP A 64 9.70 -12.08 -11.08
N SER A 65 8.62 -12.87 -11.13
CA SER A 65 8.61 -14.34 -11.33
C SER A 65 9.19 -15.15 -10.16
N ALA A 66 9.68 -14.54 -9.09
CA ALA A 66 10.19 -15.22 -7.91
C ALA A 66 9.08 -15.42 -6.85
N ASN A 67 8.82 -16.66 -6.44
CA ASN A 67 7.78 -16.95 -5.46
C ASN A 67 8.14 -16.38 -4.08
N LEU A 68 7.21 -15.62 -3.48
CA LEU A 68 7.33 -15.03 -2.15
C LEU A 68 6.75 -15.92 -1.05
N VAL A 69 5.91 -16.90 -1.39
CA VAL A 69 5.28 -17.79 -0.39
C VAL A 69 6.33 -18.55 0.40
N GLY A 70 6.28 -18.43 1.72
CA GLY A 70 7.24 -19.06 2.63
C GLY A 70 8.53 -18.29 2.88
N LYS A 71 8.76 -17.16 2.19
CA LYS A 71 9.86 -16.24 2.53
C LYS A 71 9.54 -15.48 3.82
N SER A 72 10.58 -15.12 4.56
CA SER A 72 10.48 -14.23 5.72
C SER A 72 10.24 -12.77 5.28
N THR A 73 9.70 -11.94 6.19
CA THR A 73 9.39 -10.53 5.90
C THR A 73 10.63 -9.73 5.47
N ASP A 74 11.78 -9.98 6.08
CA ASP A 74 13.05 -9.36 5.71
C ASP A 74 13.53 -9.76 4.30
N GLN A 75 13.34 -11.02 3.89
CA GLN A 75 13.61 -11.47 2.52
C GLN A 75 12.68 -10.80 1.49
N ILE A 76 11.40 -10.62 1.86
CA ILE A 76 10.42 -9.93 1.00
C ILE A 76 10.78 -8.45 0.86
N VAL A 77 11.11 -7.77 1.96
CA VAL A 77 11.56 -6.36 1.91
C VAL A 77 12.85 -6.24 1.09
N SER A 78 13.81 -7.14 1.28
CA SER A 78 15.06 -7.17 0.49
C SER A 78 14.82 -7.41 -1.00
N SER A 79 13.72 -8.07 -1.39
CA SER A 79 13.35 -8.25 -2.80
C SER A 79 12.70 -7.00 -3.43
N GLY A 80 12.42 -5.98 -2.62
CA GLY A 80 11.90 -4.68 -3.08
C GLY A 80 10.41 -4.46 -2.84
N VAL A 81 9.79 -5.17 -1.91
CA VAL A 81 8.38 -4.95 -1.51
C VAL A 81 8.33 -4.33 -0.13
N THR A 82 7.62 -3.21 0.02
CA THR A 82 7.37 -2.59 1.33
C THR A 82 5.88 -2.41 1.59
N LEU A 83 5.50 -2.42 2.85
CA LEU A 83 4.13 -2.22 3.30
C LEU A 83 4.02 -1.00 4.22
N VAL A 84 3.14 -0.07 3.87
CA VAL A 84 2.62 0.96 4.77
C VAL A 84 1.33 0.40 5.37
N PRO A 85 1.35 -0.05 6.64
CA PRO A 85 0.19 -0.71 7.24
C PRO A 85 -0.86 0.31 7.68
N GLU A 86 -2.08 -0.16 7.84
CA GLU A 86 -3.16 0.59 8.49
C GLU A 86 -2.74 1.07 9.89
N GLY A 87 -3.19 2.25 10.28
CA GLY A 87 -2.95 2.84 11.60
C GLY A 87 -1.54 3.42 11.76
N ARG A 88 -0.87 3.77 10.65
CA ARG A 88 0.41 4.51 10.59
C ARG A 88 1.60 3.76 11.17
N ARG A 89 1.47 3.13 12.33
CA ARG A 89 2.47 2.27 13.00
C ARG A 89 3.87 2.91 13.08
N VAL A 90 3.92 4.20 13.45
CA VAL A 90 5.18 4.89 13.74
C VAL A 90 5.73 4.46 15.11
N PHE A 91 7.04 4.51 15.27
CA PHE A 91 7.70 4.31 16.56
C PHE A 91 7.60 5.62 17.36
N SER A 92 6.60 5.71 18.23
CA SER A 92 6.18 6.96 18.89
C SER A 92 7.27 7.61 19.73
N ASN A 93 8.13 6.82 20.36
CA ASN A 93 9.22 7.28 21.23
C ASN A 93 10.51 7.63 20.46
N LEU A 94 10.56 7.37 19.17
CA LEU A 94 11.68 7.73 18.31
C LEU A 94 11.38 9.02 17.56
N THR A 95 12.44 9.74 17.20
CA THR A 95 12.36 10.92 16.35
C THR A 95 11.90 10.59 14.95
N VAL A 96 11.51 11.61 14.17
CA VAL A 96 11.23 11.47 12.73
C VAL A 96 12.43 10.89 12.00
N ALA A 97 13.63 11.44 12.22
CA ALA A 97 14.86 10.97 11.58
C ALA A 97 15.17 9.50 11.90
N GLU A 98 15.01 9.09 13.16
CA GLU A 98 15.21 7.70 13.58
C GLU A 98 14.18 6.76 12.95
N ASN A 99 12.89 7.15 12.92
CA ASN A 99 11.85 6.39 12.21
C ASN A 99 12.20 6.16 10.74
N LEU A 100 12.68 7.20 10.04
CA LEU A 100 13.09 7.08 8.64
C LEU A 100 14.28 6.11 8.48
N ARG A 101 15.32 6.24 9.32
CA ARG A 101 16.50 5.36 9.26
C ARG A 101 16.15 3.89 9.50
N ILE A 102 15.20 3.59 10.39
CA ILE A 102 14.71 2.22 10.62
C ILE A 102 14.12 1.62 9.33
N GLY A 103 13.50 2.41 8.46
CA GLY A 103 13.00 1.94 7.17
C GLY A 103 14.08 1.34 6.27
N ALA A 104 15.34 1.71 6.49
CA ALA A 104 16.49 1.22 5.73
C ALA A 104 17.32 0.16 6.49
N TYR A 105 16.77 -0.50 7.52
CA TYR A 105 17.54 -1.36 8.43
C TYR A 105 18.26 -2.54 7.75
N LEU A 106 17.79 -3.00 6.58
CA LEU A 106 18.43 -4.06 5.81
C LEU A 106 19.54 -3.55 4.88
N ARG A 107 19.66 -2.22 4.72
CA ARG A 107 20.60 -1.60 3.81
C ARG A 107 21.94 -1.31 4.50
N LYS A 108 23.03 -1.34 3.70
CA LYS A 108 24.40 -1.06 4.15
C LYS A 108 25.04 0.13 3.42
N ASP A 109 24.33 0.69 2.45
CA ASP A 109 24.75 1.85 1.65
C ASP A 109 24.43 3.17 2.35
N SER A 110 24.91 4.30 1.79
CA SER A 110 24.60 5.63 2.28
C SER A 110 23.10 5.92 2.16
N LEU A 111 22.53 6.51 3.21
CA LEU A 111 21.11 6.90 3.25
C LEU A 111 20.90 8.38 2.95
N ALA A 112 21.97 9.15 2.68
CA ALA A 112 21.90 10.62 2.57
C ALA A 112 20.95 11.07 1.45
N ASP A 113 21.09 10.48 0.26
CA ASP A 113 20.27 10.85 -0.90
C ASP A 113 18.80 10.44 -0.73
N ASP A 114 18.56 9.29 -0.10
CA ASP A 114 17.21 8.83 0.16
C ASP A 114 16.51 9.66 1.22
N LEU A 115 17.23 10.05 2.28
CA LEU A 115 16.71 10.99 3.28
C LEU A 115 16.40 12.35 2.65
N ALA A 116 17.28 12.87 1.80
CA ALA A 116 17.05 14.12 1.07
C ALA A 116 15.78 14.00 0.21
N ARG A 117 15.65 12.93 -0.58
CA ARG A 117 14.46 12.66 -1.40
C ARG A 117 13.18 12.55 -0.58
N VAL A 118 13.21 11.87 0.57
CA VAL A 118 12.05 11.77 1.46
C VAL A 118 11.70 13.14 2.05
N TYR A 119 12.68 13.95 2.43
CA TYR A 119 12.45 15.29 2.94
C TYR A 119 11.95 16.27 1.87
N ASP A 120 12.37 16.12 0.61
CA ASP A 120 11.83 16.89 -0.51
C ASP A 120 10.36 16.54 -0.76
N LEU A 121 10.01 15.25 -0.64
CA LEU A 121 8.63 14.78 -0.77
C LEU A 121 7.75 15.20 0.44
N PHE A 122 8.35 15.30 1.62
CA PHE A 122 7.69 15.63 2.89
C PHE A 122 8.43 16.75 3.65
N PRO A 123 8.39 18.02 3.21
CA PRO A 123 9.13 19.12 3.85
C PRO A 123 8.83 19.27 5.35
N ARG A 124 7.59 18.98 5.76
CA ARG A 124 7.19 19.02 7.17
C ARG A 124 7.94 18.01 8.04
N LEU A 125 8.34 16.88 7.49
CA LEU A 125 9.16 15.91 8.23
C LEU A 125 10.58 16.43 8.43
N LYS A 126 11.13 17.17 7.46
CA LYS A 126 12.44 17.81 7.59
C LYS A 126 12.44 18.88 8.68
N GLU A 127 11.43 19.75 8.69
CA GLU A 127 11.28 20.80 9.72
C GLU A 127 11.20 20.22 11.13
N ARG A 128 10.79 18.96 11.28
CA ARG A 128 10.53 18.27 12.54
C ARG A 128 11.37 17.01 12.74
N GLU A 129 12.51 16.90 12.06
CA GLU A 129 13.34 15.69 12.05
C GLU A 129 13.78 15.22 13.44
N TRP A 130 13.95 16.16 14.36
CA TRP A 130 14.32 15.93 15.77
C TRP A 130 13.13 15.62 16.68
N GLN A 131 11.88 15.85 16.21
CA GLN A 131 10.68 15.72 17.04
C GLN A 131 10.28 14.23 17.17
N GLN A 132 9.79 13.84 18.36
CA GLN A 132 9.26 12.49 18.58
C GLN A 132 8.01 12.24 17.74
N ALA A 133 7.98 11.12 17.03
CA ALA A 133 6.91 10.77 16.10
C ALA A 133 5.53 10.67 16.76
N GLY A 134 5.46 10.32 18.04
CA GLY A 134 4.20 10.26 18.79
C GLY A 134 3.52 11.61 18.97
N THR A 135 4.26 12.72 18.85
CA THR A 135 3.74 14.10 19.03
C THR A 135 3.32 14.77 17.72
N LEU A 136 3.52 14.09 16.58
CA LEU A 136 3.10 14.55 15.27
C LEU A 136 1.58 14.46 15.11
N SER A 137 1.02 15.31 14.26
CA SER A 137 -0.37 15.18 13.80
C SER A 137 -0.58 13.84 13.04
N GLY A 138 -1.83 13.38 12.98
CA GLY A 138 -2.14 12.13 12.26
C GLY A 138 -1.70 12.13 10.80
N GLY A 139 -1.78 13.27 10.12
CA GLY A 139 -1.30 13.41 8.74
C GLY A 139 0.21 13.33 8.62
N GLU A 140 0.94 13.98 9.54
CA GLU A 140 2.40 13.92 9.59
C GLU A 140 2.90 12.51 9.94
N GLN A 141 2.21 11.80 10.85
CA GLN A 141 2.51 10.39 11.14
C GLN A 141 2.29 9.49 9.91
N GLN A 142 1.25 9.76 9.10
CA GLN A 142 1.03 9.03 7.85
C GLN A 142 2.13 9.31 6.83
N MET A 143 2.54 10.57 6.67
CA MET A 143 3.68 10.94 5.83
C MET A 143 4.97 10.25 6.28
N LEU A 144 5.19 10.19 7.61
CA LEU A 144 6.34 9.49 8.19
C LEU A 144 6.31 7.98 7.91
N ALA A 145 5.15 7.34 8.01
CA ALA A 145 5.00 5.92 7.69
C ALA A 145 5.31 5.62 6.20
N VAL A 146 4.84 6.48 5.29
CA VAL A 146 5.16 6.39 3.85
C VAL A 146 6.65 6.66 3.62
N GLY A 147 7.20 7.74 4.19
CA GLY A 147 8.62 8.07 4.08
C GLY A 147 9.52 6.92 4.58
N ARG A 148 9.17 6.31 5.70
CA ARG A 148 9.87 5.13 6.24
C ARG A 148 9.86 3.95 5.26
N ALA A 149 8.73 3.68 4.60
CA ALA A 149 8.66 2.61 3.60
C ALA A 149 9.54 2.92 2.37
N LEU A 150 9.63 4.18 1.95
CA LEU A 150 10.47 4.61 0.83
C LEU A 150 11.97 4.46 1.11
N MET A 151 12.40 4.53 2.38
CA MET A 151 13.81 4.37 2.76
C MET A 151 14.38 2.99 2.43
N ALA A 152 13.54 1.96 2.23
CA ALA A 152 13.97 0.64 1.77
C ALA A 152 14.26 0.58 0.25
N LYS A 153 14.08 1.65 -0.53
CA LYS A 153 14.16 1.68 -2.02
C LYS A 153 13.26 0.62 -2.68
N PRO A 154 11.96 0.62 -2.41
CA PRO A 154 11.08 -0.41 -2.93
C PRO A 154 10.89 -0.28 -4.44
N LYS A 155 10.70 -1.43 -5.11
CA LYS A 155 10.15 -1.53 -6.47
C LYS A 155 8.62 -1.45 -6.43
N LEU A 156 8.02 -2.04 -5.37
CA LEU A 156 6.60 -2.07 -5.10
C LEU A 156 6.33 -1.58 -3.68
N ILE A 157 5.58 -0.50 -3.54
CA ILE A 157 5.05 -0.05 -2.27
C ILE A 157 3.57 -0.43 -2.16
N MET A 158 3.23 -1.12 -1.09
CA MET A 158 1.87 -1.47 -0.75
C MET A 158 1.36 -0.56 0.36
N MET A 159 0.14 -0.05 0.24
CA MET A 159 -0.45 0.87 1.22
C MET A 159 -1.84 0.37 1.64
N ASP A 160 -2.03 0.15 2.94
CA ASP A 160 -3.26 -0.34 3.53
C ASP A 160 -4.04 0.82 4.17
N GLU A 161 -5.07 1.30 3.47
CA GLU A 161 -5.96 2.40 3.87
C GLU A 161 -5.21 3.68 4.35
N PRO A 162 -4.28 4.24 3.54
CA PRO A 162 -3.45 5.35 3.98
C PRO A 162 -4.22 6.63 4.28
N SER A 163 -5.47 6.76 3.81
CA SER A 163 -6.31 7.95 4.04
C SER A 163 -7.22 7.82 5.28
N LEU A 164 -7.28 6.65 5.93
CA LEU A 164 -8.23 6.37 7.00
C LEU A 164 -8.04 7.30 8.21
N GLY A 165 -9.14 7.92 8.66
CA GLY A 165 -9.16 8.78 9.85
C GLY A 165 -8.38 10.10 9.70
N LEU A 166 -8.16 10.55 8.47
CA LEU A 166 -7.52 11.82 8.15
C LEU A 166 -8.54 12.89 7.73
N ALA A 167 -8.21 14.15 7.98
CA ALA A 167 -9.02 15.27 7.52
C ALA A 167 -9.00 15.36 5.98
N PRO A 168 -10.09 15.81 5.32
CA PRO A 168 -10.21 15.83 3.86
C PRO A 168 -9.06 16.53 3.11
N ILE A 169 -8.50 17.57 3.68
CA ILE A 169 -7.35 18.28 3.08
C ILE A 169 -6.09 17.41 3.09
N VAL A 170 -5.87 16.63 4.15
CA VAL A 170 -4.73 15.71 4.28
C VAL A 170 -4.92 14.51 3.34
N VAL A 171 -6.14 14.00 3.22
CA VAL A 171 -6.47 12.91 2.28
C VAL A 171 -6.05 13.30 0.86
N ARG A 172 -6.43 14.50 0.38
CA ARG A 172 -6.00 14.98 -0.94
C ARG A 172 -4.48 14.98 -1.09
N GLY A 173 -3.76 15.49 -0.08
CA GLY A 173 -2.30 15.48 -0.08
C GLY A 173 -1.68 14.08 -0.16
N ILE A 174 -2.25 13.09 0.54
CA ILE A 174 -1.79 11.69 0.46
C ILE A 174 -1.93 11.13 -0.96
N PHE A 175 -3.05 11.38 -1.64
CA PHE A 175 -3.23 10.90 -3.03
C PHE A 175 -2.32 11.63 -4.04
N GLU A 176 -1.98 12.90 -3.81
CA GLU A 176 -0.96 13.61 -4.59
C GLU A 176 0.42 12.99 -4.39
N ILE A 177 0.78 12.64 -3.16
CA ILE A 177 2.01 11.95 -2.83
C ILE A 177 2.07 10.57 -3.48
N ILE A 178 0.99 9.80 -3.48
CA ILE A 178 0.92 8.49 -4.16
C ILE A 178 1.24 8.64 -5.65
N ARG A 179 0.67 9.65 -6.33
CA ARG A 179 0.99 9.95 -7.73
C ARG A 179 2.45 10.35 -7.91
N GLU A 180 2.99 11.15 -7.00
CA GLU A 180 4.38 11.59 -7.08
C GLU A 180 5.37 10.44 -6.89
N ILE A 181 5.14 9.55 -5.93
CA ILE A 181 5.89 8.31 -5.72
C ILE A 181 5.88 7.47 -7.00
N ASN A 182 4.71 7.32 -7.63
CA ASN A 182 4.59 6.56 -8.87
C ASN A 182 5.31 7.23 -10.05
N ARG A 183 5.24 8.57 -10.21
CA ARG A 183 6.00 9.30 -11.23
C ARG A 183 7.52 9.12 -11.09
N GLN A 184 7.99 8.87 -9.88
CA GLN A 184 9.39 8.54 -9.60
C GLN A 184 9.75 7.09 -9.93
N GLY A 185 8.83 6.33 -10.57
CA GLY A 185 9.05 4.97 -11.06
C GLY A 185 8.73 3.86 -10.07
N ILE A 186 8.17 4.18 -8.88
CA ILE A 186 7.78 3.15 -7.90
C ILE A 186 6.38 2.65 -8.24
N THR A 187 6.21 1.33 -8.32
CA THR A 187 4.90 0.70 -8.48
C THR A 187 4.12 0.79 -7.18
N VAL A 188 2.80 1.00 -7.26
CA VAL A 188 1.95 1.17 -6.09
C VAL A 188 0.80 0.16 -6.12
N LEU A 189 0.64 -0.62 -5.03
CA LEU A 189 -0.58 -1.37 -4.76
C LEU A 189 -1.30 -0.73 -3.58
N LEU A 190 -2.44 -0.12 -3.87
CA LEU A 190 -3.21 0.68 -2.92
C LEU A 190 -4.47 -0.07 -2.49
N ILE A 191 -4.67 -0.21 -1.19
CA ILE A 191 -5.96 -0.59 -0.62
C ILE A 191 -6.60 0.66 -0.03
N GLU A 192 -7.86 0.90 -0.39
CA GLU A 192 -8.61 2.04 0.11
C GLU A 192 -10.09 1.73 0.32
N GLN A 193 -10.65 2.33 1.36
CA GLN A 193 -12.08 2.40 1.57
C GLN A 193 -12.69 3.55 0.79
N ASN A 194 -11.95 4.64 0.60
CA ASN A 194 -12.37 5.77 -0.23
C ASN A 194 -12.22 5.43 -1.72
N ALA A 195 -13.16 4.60 -2.21
CA ALA A 195 -13.13 4.10 -3.60
C ALA A 195 -13.06 5.23 -4.63
N ASN A 196 -13.75 6.36 -4.40
CA ASN A 196 -13.75 7.49 -5.33
C ASN A 196 -12.35 8.06 -5.55
N MET A 197 -11.60 8.29 -4.46
CA MET A 197 -10.24 8.81 -4.55
C MET A 197 -9.28 7.77 -5.12
N ALA A 198 -9.42 6.50 -4.72
CA ALA A 198 -8.59 5.41 -5.20
C ALA A 198 -8.73 5.20 -6.71
N LEU A 199 -9.95 5.12 -7.23
CA LEU A 199 -10.23 4.94 -8.65
C LEU A 199 -9.74 6.10 -9.52
N LYS A 200 -9.75 7.35 -8.99
CA LYS A 200 -9.24 8.54 -9.70
C LYS A 200 -7.72 8.54 -9.90
N VAL A 201 -6.97 7.81 -9.08
CA VAL A 201 -5.50 7.74 -9.19
C VAL A 201 -5.02 6.45 -9.82
N ALA A 202 -5.85 5.41 -9.83
CA ALA A 202 -5.48 4.08 -10.29
C ALA A 202 -5.48 3.95 -11.82
N ASP A 203 -4.44 3.33 -12.36
CA ASP A 203 -4.41 2.84 -13.74
C ASP A 203 -5.31 1.62 -13.90
N TRP A 204 -5.31 0.71 -12.91
CA TRP A 204 -6.12 -0.50 -12.85
C TRP A 204 -6.71 -0.70 -11.47
N ALA A 205 -7.89 -1.26 -11.39
CA ALA A 205 -8.56 -1.51 -10.13
C ALA A 205 -9.25 -2.88 -10.08
N TYR A 206 -9.27 -3.44 -8.90
CA TYR A 206 -9.99 -4.65 -8.53
C TYR A 206 -11.05 -4.32 -7.49
N VAL A 207 -12.25 -4.84 -7.67
CA VAL A 207 -13.35 -4.75 -6.70
C VAL A 207 -13.43 -6.09 -5.98
N MET A 208 -13.19 -6.07 -4.68
CA MET A 208 -13.19 -7.27 -3.85
C MET A 208 -14.42 -7.32 -2.94
N GLN A 209 -15.10 -8.46 -2.93
CA GLN A 209 -16.25 -8.71 -2.08
C GLN A 209 -16.16 -10.10 -1.47
N THR A 210 -16.31 -10.20 -0.16
CA THR A 210 -16.42 -11.47 0.59
C THR A 210 -15.33 -12.50 0.23
N GLY A 211 -14.08 -12.02 0.04
CA GLY A 211 -12.91 -12.86 -0.24
C GLY A 211 -12.64 -13.15 -1.71
N SER A 212 -13.45 -12.63 -2.64
CA SER A 212 -13.33 -12.89 -4.08
C SER A 212 -13.25 -11.59 -4.88
N ILE A 213 -12.63 -11.62 -6.05
CA ILE A 213 -12.67 -10.50 -7.01
C ILE A 213 -14.00 -10.55 -7.75
N LEU A 214 -14.79 -9.48 -7.61
CA LEU A 214 -16.09 -9.34 -8.26
C LEU A 214 -15.93 -8.77 -9.67
N MET A 215 -15.11 -7.73 -9.83
CA MET A 215 -14.84 -7.09 -11.11
C MET A 215 -13.45 -6.45 -11.12
N GLN A 216 -12.94 -6.18 -12.32
CA GLN A 216 -11.66 -5.52 -12.51
C GLN A 216 -11.65 -4.73 -13.81
N GLY A 217 -10.82 -3.71 -13.90
CA GLY A 217 -10.69 -2.89 -15.11
C GLY A 217 -9.91 -1.60 -14.85
N PRO A 218 -9.76 -0.76 -15.87
CA PRO A 218 -9.20 0.58 -15.72
C PRO A 218 -9.94 1.38 -14.65
N GLY A 219 -9.19 2.11 -13.81
CA GLY A 219 -9.78 2.88 -12.71
C GLY A 219 -10.88 3.84 -13.17
N ALA A 220 -10.67 4.52 -14.30
CA ALA A 220 -11.65 5.45 -14.89
C ALA A 220 -12.96 4.76 -15.32
N GLU A 221 -12.87 3.54 -15.87
CA GLU A 221 -14.05 2.76 -16.28
C GLU A 221 -14.84 2.29 -15.07
N LEU A 222 -14.17 1.77 -14.04
CA LEU A 222 -14.83 1.34 -12.81
C LEU A 222 -15.44 2.53 -12.05
N ALA A 223 -14.83 3.70 -12.10
CA ALA A 223 -15.41 4.91 -11.52
C ALA A 223 -16.72 5.36 -12.24
N ALA A 224 -16.89 4.99 -13.51
CA ALA A 224 -18.09 5.27 -14.29
C ALA A 224 -19.17 4.17 -14.19
N ASN A 225 -18.81 2.98 -13.69
CA ASN A 225 -19.69 1.82 -13.57
C ASN A 225 -20.79 2.06 -12.53
N GLU A 226 -22.06 1.83 -12.90
CA GLU A 226 -23.23 2.10 -12.03
C GLU A 226 -23.28 1.19 -10.79
N GLU A 227 -22.89 -0.07 -10.90
CA GLU A 227 -22.84 -1.01 -9.76
C GLU A 227 -21.77 -0.58 -8.76
N VAL A 228 -20.60 -0.16 -9.23
CA VAL A 228 -19.51 0.36 -8.39
C VAL A 228 -19.93 1.68 -7.72
N LYS A 229 -20.61 2.58 -8.46
CA LYS A 229 -21.16 3.81 -7.89
C LYS A 229 -22.17 3.52 -6.78
N ALA A 230 -23.13 2.65 -7.04
CA ALA A 230 -24.17 2.31 -6.06
C ALA A 230 -23.59 1.66 -4.80
N ALA A 231 -22.61 0.75 -4.95
CA ALA A 231 -22.04 -0.01 -3.84
C ALA A 231 -20.95 0.74 -3.03
N TYR A 232 -20.13 1.58 -3.70
CA TYR A 232 -18.89 2.08 -3.10
C TYR A 232 -18.68 3.60 -3.20
N LEU A 233 -19.35 4.31 -4.13
CA LEU A 233 -19.11 5.76 -4.32
C LEU A 233 -20.16 6.63 -3.62
N GLY A 234 -21.23 6.03 -3.11
CA GLY A 234 -22.39 6.75 -2.57
C GLY A 234 -23.19 7.40 -3.70
N THR A 235 -24.51 7.24 -3.67
CA THR A 235 -25.38 8.05 -4.53
C THR A 235 -25.22 9.50 -4.08
N ALA A 236 -24.70 10.36 -4.98
CA ALA A 236 -24.79 11.81 -4.77
C ALA A 236 -26.30 12.14 -4.58
N LYS A 237 -26.67 12.50 -3.34
CA LYS A 237 -27.93 13.19 -3.09
C LYS A 237 -27.73 14.66 -3.36
#